data_2125d905303cf7eb85fc3ba264053261
#
_entry.id   2125d905303cf7eb85fc3ba264053261
#
_cell.length_a   1.000
_cell.length_b   1.000
_cell.length_c   1.000
_cell.angle_alpha   90.00
_cell.angle_beta   90.00
_cell.angle_gamma   90.00
#
_symmetry.space_group_name_H-M   'P 1'
#
loop_
_entity.id
_entity.type
_entity.pdbx_description
1 polymer ?
#
loop_
_entity_poly.entity_id
_entity_poly.type
_entity_poly.pdbx_seq_one_letter_code
_entity_poly.pdbx_strand_id
1 'polypeptide(L)'
;MHIYSILRHAVLISGYIIIIVLHNVSRLYMLVFSALVDLPEDYMFSIGDKIVYPMHGAGVIESIEEKEILGQKQSYYIVKMPIGDMRVMIPIQNTRDIGIREVISHQDVDKVFDVLLDQHTSSTSNWNKRYRENMIKIKSGNIFEVADVVRTLILREKEKGLSTGEKKMLNSAKQILISELVLAKDLNQVDIEVKINECFEL
;
A
#
# COMPACT_ATOMS: atom_id res chain seq x y z
N MET A 1 -50.45 -37.12 -44.51
CA MET A 1 -50.74 -35.72 -44.05
C MET A 1 -50.53 -35.56 -42.52
N HIS A 2 -50.57 -36.60 -41.68
CA HIS A 2 -50.44 -36.51 -40.23
C HIS A 2 -48.96 -36.34 -39.69
N ILE A 3 -48.00 -36.87 -40.44
CA ILE A 3 -46.58 -36.86 -39.96
C ILE A 3 -45.99 -35.43 -40.05
N TYR A 4 -46.35 -34.65 -41.04
CA TYR A 4 -45.88 -33.25 -41.19
C TYR A 4 -46.40 -32.32 -40.07
N SER A 5 -47.62 -32.57 -39.58
CA SER A 5 -48.19 -31.81 -38.46
C SER A 5 -47.46 -32.07 -37.14
N ILE A 6 -47.09 -33.33 -36.87
CA ILE A 6 -46.41 -33.74 -35.66
C ILE A 6 -44.97 -33.19 -35.65
N LEU A 7 -44.25 -33.26 -36.75
CA LEU A 7 -42.90 -32.70 -36.91
C LEU A 7 -42.88 -31.16 -36.72
N ARG A 8 -43.90 -30.47 -37.24
CA ARG A 8 -44.00 -29.00 -37.10
C ARG A 8 -44.26 -28.59 -35.65
N HIS A 9 -45.04 -29.35 -34.88
CA HIS A 9 -45.29 -29.10 -33.46
C HIS A 9 -44.05 -29.44 -32.61
N ALA A 10 -43.33 -30.53 -32.95
CA ALA A 10 -42.10 -30.89 -32.25
C ALA A 10 -40.97 -29.84 -32.42
N VAL A 11 -40.84 -29.30 -33.63
CA VAL A 11 -39.87 -28.23 -33.91
C VAL A 11 -40.24 -26.92 -33.19
N LEU A 12 -41.54 -26.58 -33.12
CA LEU A 12 -42.00 -25.40 -32.40
C LEU A 12 -41.80 -25.53 -30.90
N ILE A 13 -42.06 -26.71 -30.30
CA ILE A 13 -41.88 -27.00 -28.89
C ILE A 13 -40.36 -26.99 -28.54
N SER A 14 -39.52 -27.58 -29.41
CA SER A 14 -38.06 -27.58 -29.26
C SER A 14 -37.51 -26.16 -29.35
N GLY A 15 -37.99 -25.35 -30.30
CA GLY A 15 -37.60 -23.95 -30.41
C GLY A 15 -38.01 -23.11 -29.18
N TYR A 16 -39.21 -23.36 -28.65
CA TYR A 16 -39.69 -22.67 -27.44
C TYR A 16 -38.86 -23.06 -26.19
N ILE A 17 -38.51 -24.33 -26.06
CA ILE A 17 -37.66 -24.83 -24.98
C ILE A 17 -36.25 -24.20 -25.08
N ILE A 18 -35.66 -24.12 -26.29
CA ILE A 18 -34.38 -23.49 -26.54
C ILE A 18 -34.41 -22.01 -26.17
N ILE A 19 -35.49 -21.30 -26.55
CA ILE A 19 -35.65 -19.87 -26.22
C ILE A 19 -35.77 -19.68 -24.71
N ILE A 20 -36.52 -20.51 -23.99
CA ILE A 20 -36.66 -20.44 -22.52
C ILE A 20 -35.31 -20.74 -21.82
N VAL A 21 -34.57 -21.72 -22.32
CA VAL A 21 -33.24 -22.06 -21.75
C VAL A 21 -32.25 -20.90 -22.00
N LEU A 22 -32.21 -20.34 -23.20
CA LEU A 22 -31.34 -19.19 -23.52
C LEU A 22 -31.73 -17.94 -22.70
N HIS A 23 -33.03 -17.71 -22.50
CA HIS A 23 -33.52 -16.59 -21.69
C HIS A 23 -33.14 -16.77 -20.20
N ASN A 24 -33.26 -17.97 -19.66
CA ASN A 24 -32.87 -18.26 -18.29
C ASN A 24 -31.34 -18.22 -18.11
N VAL A 25 -30.56 -18.70 -19.08
CA VAL A 25 -29.09 -18.59 -19.07
C VAL A 25 -28.66 -17.15 -19.15
N SER A 26 -29.26 -16.33 -20.03
CA SER A 26 -28.92 -14.89 -20.10
C SER A 26 -29.29 -14.14 -18.82
N ARG A 27 -30.39 -14.52 -18.15
CA ARG A 27 -30.81 -13.95 -16.88
C ARG A 27 -29.89 -14.37 -15.73
N LEU A 28 -29.42 -15.62 -15.75
CA LEU A 28 -28.42 -16.12 -14.80
C LEU A 28 -27.06 -15.44 -15.05
N TYR A 29 -26.67 -15.26 -16.31
CA TYR A 29 -25.46 -14.51 -16.69
C TYR A 29 -25.52 -13.07 -16.23
N MET A 30 -26.67 -12.40 -16.40
CA MET A 30 -26.87 -11.02 -15.92
C MET A 30 -26.87 -10.93 -14.41
N LEU A 31 -27.44 -11.91 -13.68
CA LEU A 31 -27.40 -11.98 -12.22
C LEU A 31 -25.98 -12.24 -11.70
N VAL A 32 -25.24 -13.15 -12.35
CA VAL A 32 -23.83 -13.42 -12.01
C VAL A 32 -22.95 -12.23 -12.37
N PHE A 33 -23.21 -11.60 -13.52
CA PHE A 33 -22.48 -10.40 -13.95
C PHE A 33 -22.78 -9.19 -13.05
N SER A 34 -24.04 -8.96 -12.63
CA SER A 34 -24.37 -7.92 -11.67
C SER A 34 -23.75 -8.20 -10.30
N ALA A 35 -23.75 -9.45 -9.83
CA ALA A 35 -23.08 -9.83 -8.60
C ALA A 35 -21.54 -9.71 -8.67
N LEU A 36 -20.96 -9.86 -9.88
CA LEU A 36 -19.53 -9.61 -10.14
C LEU A 36 -19.21 -8.12 -10.30
N VAL A 37 -20.18 -7.33 -10.76
CA VAL A 37 -20.03 -5.86 -10.90
C VAL A 37 -20.34 -5.15 -9.59
N ASP A 38 -21.15 -5.75 -8.71
CA ASP A 38 -21.38 -5.29 -7.33
C ASP A 38 -20.31 -5.76 -6.33
N LEU A 39 -19.28 -6.50 -6.78
CA LEU A 39 -18.05 -6.57 -6.02
C LEU A 39 -17.46 -5.15 -6.05
N PRO A 40 -17.32 -4.48 -4.90
CA PRO A 40 -16.76 -3.15 -4.89
C PRO A 40 -15.39 -3.23 -5.58
N GLU A 41 -15.24 -2.53 -6.70
CA GLU A 41 -14.04 -2.51 -7.56
C GLU A 41 -12.77 -2.06 -6.83
N ASP A 42 -12.81 -1.84 -5.52
CA ASP A 42 -11.85 -0.99 -4.86
C ASP A 42 -11.13 -1.54 -3.62
N TYR A 43 -11.30 -2.81 -3.28
CA TYR A 43 -10.40 -3.40 -2.29
C TYR A 43 -9.07 -3.77 -2.97
N MET A 44 -8.18 -2.78 -3.06
CA MET A 44 -6.85 -2.97 -3.60
C MET A 44 -6.01 -3.89 -2.71
N PHE A 45 -6.37 -3.96 -1.40
CA PHE A 45 -5.69 -4.75 -0.38
C PHE A 45 -6.70 -5.51 0.50
N SER A 46 -6.24 -6.60 1.11
CA SER A 46 -7.02 -7.49 2.00
C SER A 46 -6.57 -7.36 3.46
N ILE A 47 -7.40 -7.86 4.37
CA ILE A 47 -7.01 -7.98 5.79
C ILE A 47 -5.80 -8.90 5.91
N GLY A 48 -4.77 -8.45 6.64
CA GLY A 48 -3.49 -9.13 6.79
C GLY A 48 -2.41 -8.62 5.84
N ASP A 49 -2.76 -7.85 4.81
CA ASP A 49 -1.75 -7.29 3.91
C ASP A 49 -0.87 -6.25 4.61
N LYS A 50 0.41 -6.29 4.29
CA LYS A 50 1.43 -5.35 4.75
C LYS A 50 1.54 -4.21 3.75
N ILE A 51 1.14 -3.01 4.15
CA ILE A 51 1.09 -1.83 3.26
C ILE A 51 1.93 -0.69 3.79
N VAL A 52 2.35 0.18 2.87
CA VAL A 52 3.05 1.43 3.16
C VAL A 52 2.11 2.60 2.92
N TYR A 53 1.98 3.45 3.93
CA TYR A 53 1.34 4.75 3.81
C TYR A 53 2.44 5.82 3.71
N PRO A 54 2.64 6.46 2.54
CA PRO A 54 3.68 7.48 2.36
C PRO A 54 3.66 8.52 3.47
N MET A 55 4.82 8.91 3.97
CA MET A 55 5.04 9.81 5.12
C MET A 55 4.64 9.29 6.51
N HIS A 56 3.87 8.21 6.59
CA HIS A 56 3.41 7.65 7.87
C HIS A 56 4.09 6.34 8.22
N GLY A 57 4.65 5.65 7.24
CA GLY A 57 5.34 4.36 7.43
C GLY A 57 4.48 3.17 7.00
N ALA A 58 4.90 1.98 7.41
CA ALA A 58 4.24 0.73 7.04
C ALA A 58 3.41 0.14 8.20
N GLY A 59 2.37 -0.61 7.86
CA GLY A 59 1.51 -1.28 8.82
C GLY A 59 0.79 -2.49 8.20
N VAL A 60 0.04 -3.20 9.03
CA VAL A 60 -0.77 -4.36 8.64
C VAL A 60 -2.24 -3.97 8.70
N ILE A 61 -3.01 -4.32 7.69
CA ILE A 61 -4.47 -4.13 7.68
C ILE A 61 -5.10 -5.08 8.70
N GLU A 62 -5.64 -4.56 9.80
CA GLU A 62 -6.33 -5.35 10.84
C GLU A 62 -7.78 -5.63 10.47
N SER A 63 -8.48 -4.63 9.94
CA SER A 63 -9.89 -4.73 9.56
C SER A 63 -10.24 -3.76 8.44
N ILE A 64 -11.41 -4.01 7.84
CA ILE A 64 -12.06 -3.08 6.92
C ILE A 64 -13.37 -2.68 7.60
N GLU A 65 -13.59 -1.39 7.80
CA GLU A 65 -14.74 -0.86 8.53
C GLU A 65 -15.48 0.19 7.71
N GLU A 66 -16.80 0.08 7.63
CA GLU A 66 -17.65 1.16 7.14
C GLU A 66 -17.90 2.17 8.24
N LYS A 67 -17.66 3.44 7.97
CA LYS A 67 -17.91 4.53 8.91
C LYS A 67 -18.68 5.66 8.22
N GLU A 68 -19.59 6.26 8.98
CA GLU A 68 -20.29 7.45 8.55
C GLU A 68 -19.58 8.68 9.14
N ILE A 69 -18.99 9.49 8.27
CA ILE A 69 -18.31 10.74 8.64
C ILE A 69 -18.97 11.87 7.87
N LEU A 70 -19.46 12.88 8.59
CA LEU A 70 -20.17 14.04 8.00
C LEU A 70 -21.37 13.65 7.11
N GLY A 71 -22.10 12.58 7.49
CA GLY A 71 -23.26 12.09 6.73
C GLY A 71 -22.91 11.27 5.48
N GLN A 72 -21.65 10.97 5.24
CA GLN A 72 -21.20 10.10 4.14
C GLN A 72 -20.66 8.78 4.70
N LYS A 73 -21.20 7.68 4.19
CA LYS A 73 -20.72 6.34 4.49
C LYS A 73 -19.56 6.00 3.57
N GLN A 74 -18.44 5.60 4.16
CA GLN A 74 -17.24 5.20 3.45
C GLN A 74 -16.57 4.01 4.14
N SER A 75 -15.91 3.17 3.34
CA SER A 75 -15.10 2.07 3.84
C SER A 75 -13.66 2.51 4.07
N TYR A 76 -13.09 2.05 5.17
CA TYR A 76 -11.74 2.38 5.60
C TYR A 76 -10.94 1.13 5.87
N TYR A 77 -9.68 1.11 5.47
CA TYR A 77 -8.69 0.22 6.04
C TYR A 77 -8.31 0.70 7.43
N ILE A 78 -8.37 -0.19 8.41
CA ILE A 78 -7.80 0.04 9.75
C ILE A 78 -6.43 -0.64 9.75
N VAL A 79 -5.39 0.19 9.77
CA VAL A 79 -4.00 -0.27 9.65
C VAL A 79 -3.31 -0.15 10.99
N LYS A 80 -2.77 -1.25 11.50
CA LYS A 80 -1.97 -1.28 12.70
C LYS A 80 -0.50 -1.05 12.36
N MET A 81 0.09 -0.01 12.94
CA MET A 81 1.51 0.30 12.80
C MET A 81 2.33 -0.56 13.75
N PRO A 82 3.49 -1.12 13.31
CA PRO A 82 4.33 -1.95 14.18
C PRO A 82 5.04 -1.14 15.26
N ILE A 83 5.14 0.18 15.09
CA ILE A 83 5.80 1.11 16.02
C ILE A 83 4.74 1.95 16.71
N GLY A 84 4.74 1.98 18.04
CA GLY A 84 3.87 2.84 18.84
C GLY A 84 2.44 2.33 19.00
N ASP A 85 2.11 1.12 18.56
CA ASP A 85 0.78 0.47 18.64
C ASP A 85 -0.37 1.36 18.13
N MET A 86 -0.06 2.21 17.16
CA MET A 86 -0.98 3.20 16.60
C MET A 86 -1.82 2.58 15.49
N ARG A 87 -3.11 2.91 15.45
CA ARG A 87 -4.01 2.56 14.35
C ARG A 87 -4.30 3.77 13.49
N VAL A 88 -4.19 3.59 12.19
CA VAL A 88 -4.47 4.62 11.19
C VAL A 88 -5.67 4.20 10.34
N MET A 89 -6.60 5.11 10.10
CA MET A 89 -7.73 4.88 9.20
C MET A 89 -7.41 5.48 7.83
N ILE A 90 -7.51 4.66 6.79
CA ILE A 90 -7.24 5.08 5.40
C ILE A 90 -8.51 4.87 4.58
N PRO A 91 -9.10 5.93 3.98
CA PRO A 91 -10.24 5.78 3.08
C PRO A 91 -9.86 4.93 1.87
N ILE A 92 -10.63 3.89 1.58
CA ILE A 92 -10.31 2.95 0.50
C ILE A 92 -10.30 3.63 -0.86
N GLN A 93 -11.23 4.54 -1.09
CA GLN A 93 -11.37 5.28 -2.36
C GLN A 93 -10.13 6.12 -2.71
N ASN A 94 -9.36 6.54 -1.72
CA ASN A 94 -8.21 7.43 -1.91
C ASN A 94 -6.86 6.69 -1.94
N THR A 95 -6.85 5.37 -1.83
CA THR A 95 -5.60 4.60 -1.71
C THR A 95 -4.64 4.79 -2.88
N ARG A 96 -5.17 4.88 -4.11
CA ARG A 96 -4.38 5.14 -5.33
C ARG A 96 -3.80 6.56 -5.33
N ASP A 97 -4.61 7.56 -5.03
CA ASP A 97 -4.21 8.97 -5.03
C ASP A 97 -3.18 9.26 -3.92
N ILE A 98 -3.31 8.59 -2.78
CA ILE A 98 -2.38 8.68 -1.66
C ILE A 98 -1.05 7.96 -1.97
N GLY A 99 -1.05 7.00 -2.90
CA GLY A 99 0.12 6.19 -3.23
C GLY A 99 0.38 5.06 -2.24
N ILE A 100 -0.68 4.47 -1.66
CA ILE A 100 -0.54 3.26 -0.85
C ILE A 100 0.03 2.14 -1.71
N ARG A 101 1.00 1.41 -1.20
CA ARG A 101 1.67 0.29 -1.86
C ARG A 101 1.96 -0.85 -0.90
N GLU A 102 2.32 -2.00 -1.43
CA GLU A 102 2.85 -3.10 -0.63
C GLU A 102 4.22 -2.77 -0.04
N VAL A 103 4.54 -3.41 1.07
CA VAL A 103 5.88 -3.41 1.67
C VAL A 103 6.86 -4.08 0.71
N ILE A 104 8.11 -3.63 0.67
CA ILE A 104 9.14 -4.23 -0.18
C ILE A 104 9.36 -5.71 0.12
N SER A 105 9.87 -6.45 -0.88
CA SER A 105 10.21 -7.84 -0.72
C SER A 105 11.36 -8.04 0.28
N HIS A 106 11.40 -9.20 0.93
CA HIS A 106 12.50 -9.58 1.81
C HIS A 106 13.88 -9.48 1.13
N GLN A 107 13.94 -9.73 -0.19
CA GLN A 107 15.18 -9.67 -0.98
C GLN A 107 15.65 -8.24 -1.23
N ASP A 108 14.73 -7.27 -1.30
CA ASP A 108 15.08 -5.87 -1.55
C ASP A 108 15.59 -5.14 -0.30
N VAL A 109 15.39 -5.73 0.88
CA VAL A 109 15.88 -5.13 2.15
C VAL A 109 17.39 -4.97 2.14
N ASP A 110 18.13 -5.92 1.58
CA ASP A 110 19.59 -5.84 1.53
C ASP A 110 20.06 -4.65 0.67
N LYS A 111 19.33 -4.35 -0.41
CA LYS A 111 19.58 -3.14 -1.23
C LYS A 111 19.34 -1.84 -0.46
N VAL A 112 18.39 -1.85 0.50
CA VAL A 112 18.17 -0.68 1.37
C VAL A 112 19.36 -0.47 2.29
N PHE A 113 19.95 -1.54 2.84
CA PHE A 113 21.18 -1.45 3.62
C PHE A 113 22.38 -1.01 2.78
N ASP A 114 22.47 -1.43 1.50
CA ASP A 114 23.49 -0.92 0.57
C ASP A 114 23.41 0.61 0.41
N VAL A 115 22.18 1.16 0.33
CA VAL A 115 21.98 2.61 0.30
C VAL A 115 22.46 3.28 1.60
N LEU A 116 22.22 2.66 2.77
CA LEU A 116 22.65 3.20 4.06
C LEU A 116 24.18 3.18 4.23
N LEU A 117 24.85 2.18 3.68
CA LEU A 117 26.32 2.00 3.76
C LEU A 117 27.07 2.92 2.79
N ASP A 118 26.44 3.49 1.78
CA ASP A 118 27.10 4.38 0.83
C ASP A 118 27.61 5.67 1.53
N GLN A 119 28.90 5.92 1.43
CA GLN A 119 29.55 7.07 2.06
C GLN A 119 29.50 8.34 1.20
N HIS A 120 28.95 8.29 -0.01
CA HIS A 120 28.91 9.45 -0.91
C HIS A 120 27.78 10.38 -0.50
N THR A 121 28.11 11.59 -0.12
CA THR A 121 27.15 12.65 0.19
C THR A 121 27.23 13.77 -0.84
N SER A 122 26.18 13.96 -1.63
CA SER A 122 26.00 15.14 -2.47
C SER A 122 25.07 16.15 -1.76
N SER A 123 25.49 16.70 -0.61
CA SER A 123 24.61 17.62 0.09
C SER A 123 24.86 19.06 -0.35
N THR A 124 23.81 19.74 -0.81
CA THR A 124 23.88 21.19 -1.10
C THR A 124 24.06 21.98 0.19
N SER A 125 24.85 23.07 0.13
CA SER A 125 25.07 23.95 1.29
C SER A 125 23.81 24.69 1.75
N ASN A 126 22.87 24.95 0.82
CA ASN A 126 21.63 25.69 1.09
C ASN A 126 20.63 24.85 1.86
N TRP A 127 20.32 25.24 3.12
CA TRP A 127 19.39 24.55 4.01
C TRP A 127 17.98 24.42 3.42
N ASN A 128 17.41 25.50 2.88
CA ASN A 128 16.06 25.48 2.32
C ASN A 128 15.93 24.50 1.14
N LYS A 129 16.98 24.44 0.31
CA LYS A 129 17.01 23.52 -0.84
C LYS A 129 17.07 22.08 -0.35
N ARG A 130 18.00 21.74 0.58
CA ARG A 130 18.11 20.40 1.18
C ARG A 130 16.82 19.95 1.83
N TYR A 131 16.23 20.83 2.66
CA TYR A 131 14.99 20.48 3.37
C TYR A 131 13.87 20.12 2.39
N ARG A 132 13.74 20.87 1.31
CA ARG A 132 12.73 20.64 0.27
C ARG A 132 13.00 19.34 -0.51
N GLU A 133 14.24 19.10 -0.90
CA GLU A 133 14.65 17.89 -1.60
C GLU A 133 14.41 16.63 -0.75
N ASN A 134 14.81 16.64 0.51
CA ASN A 134 14.55 15.54 1.43
C ASN A 134 13.05 15.31 1.66
N MET A 135 12.27 16.39 1.76
CA MET A 135 10.81 16.27 1.92
C MET A 135 10.15 15.64 0.68
N ILE A 136 10.62 15.95 -0.53
CA ILE A 136 10.15 15.31 -1.76
C ILE A 136 10.44 13.81 -1.73
N LYS A 137 11.65 13.41 -1.34
CA LYS A 137 12.05 12.01 -1.21
C LYS A 137 11.19 11.24 -0.18
N ILE A 138 10.92 11.85 0.98
CA ILE A 138 10.05 11.21 1.98
C ILE A 138 8.61 11.07 1.46
N LYS A 139 8.11 12.08 0.75
CA LYS A 139 6.76 12.08 0.17
C LYS A 139 6.57 11.08 -0.96
N SER A 140 7.63 10.71 -1.67
CA SER A 140 7.54 9.72 -2.76
C SER A 140 7.07 8.34 -2.29
N GLY A 141 7.24 8.03 -0.99
CA GLY A 141 6.96 6.71 -0.45
C GLY A 141 7.96 5.63 -0.89
N ASN A 142 9.00 6.00 -1.66
CA ASN A 142 10.05 5.07 -2.06
C ASN A 142 11.04 4.85 -0.92
N ILE A 143 11.19 3.62 -0.45
CA ILE A 143 12.03 3.30 0.71
C ILE A 143 13.51 3.60 0.47
N PHE A 144 14.01 3.45 -0.76
CA PHE A 144 15.40 3.74 -1.10
C PHE A 144 15.68 5.25 -0.98
N GLU A 145 14.71 6.08 -1.38
CA GLU A 145 14.80 7.53 -1.19
C GLU A 145 14.71 7.93 0.27
N VAL A 146 13.86 7.26 1.06
CA VAL A 146 13.78 7.45 2.52
C VAL A 146 15.10 7.05 3.19
N ALA A 147 15.70 5.91 2.80
CA ALA A 147 16.99 5.47 3.29
C ALA A 147 18.11 6.46 2.96
N ASP A 148 18.12 7.03 1.75
CA ASP A 148 19.07 8.07 1.37
C ASP A 148 18.92 9.35 2.21
N VAL A 149 17.69 9.74 2.55
CA VAL A 149 17.46 10.87 3.48
C VAL A 149 18.00 10.56 4.86
N VAL A 150 17.73 9.36 5.40
CA VAL A 150 18.25 8.92 6.71
C VAL A 150 19.78 8.96 6.71
N ARG A 151 20.41 8.35 5.71
CA ARG A 151 21.86 8.34 5.53
C ARG A 151 22.45 9.74 5.49
N THR A 152 21.96 10.57 4.58
CA THR A 152 22.48 11.92 4.36
C THR A 152 22.37 12.79 5.62
N LEU A 153 21.26 12.66 6.37
CA LEU A 153 21.07 13.42 7.60
C LEU A 153 21.95 12.89 8.75
N ILE A 154 22.14 11.57 8.89
CA ILE A 154 23.06 11.01 9.90
C ILE A 154 24.50 11.45 9.64
N LEU A 155 25.00 11.31 8.41
CA LEU A 155 26.35 11.74 8.05
C LEU A 155 26.56 13.23 8.30
N ARG A 156 25.56 14.05 7.94
CA ARG A 156 25.60 15.49 8.22
C ARG A 156 25.60 15.79 9.74
N GLU A 157 24.84 15.04 10.54
CA GLU A 157 24.82 15.23 12.00
C GLU A 157 26.22 15.04 12.60
N LYS A 158 26.96 14.03 12.10
CA LYS A 158 28.35 13.77 12.52
C LYS A 158 29.31 14.88 12.12
N GLU A 159 29.14 15.45 10.91
CA GLU A 159 30.07 16.45 10.39
C GLU A 159 29.84 17.87 10.95
N LYS A 160 28.60 18.33 10.96
CA LYS A 160 28.25 19.76 11.17
C LYS A 160 27.08 19.96 12.13
N GLY A 161 26.44 18.87 12.58
CA GLY A 161 25.21 18.93 13.32
C GLY A 161 23.98 19.23 12.44
N LEU A 162 22.80 19.00 12.99
CA LEU A 162 21.51 19.24 12.34
C LEU A 162 20.75 20.37 13.02
N SER A 163 20.04 21.16 12.23
CA SER A 163 19.03 22.08 12.75
C SER A 163 17.85 21.33 13.40
N THR A 164 17.07 22.01 14.23
CA THR A 164 15.89 21.40 14.86
C THR A 164 14.90 20.81 13.83
N GLY A 165 14.74 21.45 12.68
CA GLY A 165 13.89 20.95 11.59
C GLY A 165 14.46 19.68 10.95
N GLU A 166 15.77 19.63 10.71
CA GLU A 166 16.44 18.46 10.17
C GLU A 166 16.44 17.28 11.17
N LYS A 167 16.56 17.53 12.47
CA LYS A 167 16.43 16.48 13.52
C LYS A 167 15.04 15.86 13.52
N LYS A 168 13.98 16.68 13.43
CA LYS A 168 12.61 16.17 13.32
C LYS A 168 12.41 15.35 12.06
N MET A 169 12.96 15.81 10.93
CA MET A 169 12.90 15.10 9.65
C MET A 169 13.62 13.75 9.72
N LEU A 170 14.83 13.71 10.30
CA LEU A 170 15.57 12.46 10.49
C LEU A 170 14.80 11.47 11.35
N ASN A 171 14.20 11.90 12.46
CA ASN A 171 13.40 11.03 13.31
C ASN A 171 12.19 10.48 12.57
N SER A 172 11.46 11.31 11.81
CA SER A 172 10.33 10.85 11.00
C SER A 172 10.77 9.88 9.92
N ALA A 173 11.84 10.18 9.18
CA ALA A 173 12.38 9.30 8.15
C ALA A 173 12.85 7.95 8.72
N LYS A 174 13.52 7.94 9.89
CA LYS A 174 13.90 6.71 10.60
C LYS A 174 12.67 5.87 10.96
N GLN A 175 11.61 6.47 11.51
CA GLN A 175 10.39 5.75 11.87
C GLN A 175 9.72 5.11 10.64
N ILE A 176 9.64 5.84 9.53
CA ILE A 176 9.10 5.31 8.26
C ILE A 176 9.94 4.12 7.79
N LEU A 177 11.26 4.29 7.72
CA LEU A 177 12.20 3.25 7.29
C LEU A 177 12.10 2.00 8.16
N ILE A 178 12.18 2.16 9.47
CA ILE A 178 12.14 1.04 10.43
C ILE A 178 10.81 0.31 10.34
N SER A 179 9.67 1.02 10.27
CA SER A 179 8.36 0.37 10.19
C SER A 179 8.24 -0.56 8.99
N GLU A 180 8.77 -0.17 7.83
CA GLU A 180 8.75 -1.01 6.63
C GLU A 180 9.73 -2.18 6.72
N LEU A 181 10.96 -1.95 7.21
CA LEU A 181 11.95 -3.02 7.38
C LEU A 181 11.53 -4.08 8.41
N VAL A 182 10.86 -3.68 9.50
CA VAL A 182 10.26 -4.59 10.50
C VAL A 182 9.28 -5.54 9.81
N LEU A 183 8.40 -5.03 8.99
CA LEU A 183 7.39 -5.84 8.30
C LEU A 183 7.99 -6.67 7.15
N ALA A 184 9.00 -6.15 6.45
CA ALA A 184 9.65 -6.85 5.34
C ALA A 184 10.49 -8.05 5.79
N LYS A 185 11.16 -7.96 6.96
CA LYS A 185 12.04 -9.01 7.51
C LYS A 185 11.37 -9.83 8.61
N ASP A 186 10.15 -9.48 9.05
CA ASP A 186 9.48 -10.07 10.23
C ASP A 186 10.38 -10.05 11.48
N LEU A 187 11.14 -8.96 11.68
CA LEU A 187 12.00 -8.71 12.83
C LEU A 187 11.36 -7.69 13.77
N ASN A 188 11.86 -7.62 15.01
CA ASN A 188 11.42 -6.56 15.92
C ASN A 188 12.13 -5.22 15.62
N GLN A 189 11.58 -4.15 16.19
CA GLN A 189 12.10 -2.80 15.99
C GLN A 189 13.55 -2.65 16.44
N VAL A 190 13.90 -3.23 17.60
CA VAL A 190 15.23 -3.09 18.19
C VAL A 190 16.31 -3.69 17.30
N ASP A 191 16.05 -4.88 16.73
CA ASP A 191 16.99 -5.55 15.83
C ASP A 191 17.24 -4.72 14.55
N ILE A 192 16.20 -4.10 14.01
CA ILE A 192 16.33 -3.21 12.84
C ILE A 192 17.11 -1.93 13.21
N GLU A 193 16.84 -1.33 14.36
CA GLU A 193 17.58 -0.15 14.83
C GLU A 193 19.05 -0.45 15.03
N VAL A 194 19.40 -1.60 15.62
CA VAL A 194 20.79 -2.04 15.78
C VAL A 194 21.46 -2.15 14.41
N LYS A 195 20.84 -2.84 13.45
CA LYS A 195 21.40 -2.98 12.09
C LYS A 195 21.61 -1.64 11.39
N ILE A 196 20.67 -0.70 11.54
CA ILE A 196 20.81 0.64 10.95
C ILE A 196 21.99 1.38 11.64
N ASN A 197 22.12 1.28 12.96
CA ASN A 197 23.21 1.94 13.68
C ASN A 197 24.58 1.36 13.31
N GLU A 198 24.68 0.05 13.12
CA GLU A 198 25.90 -0.63 12.64
C GLU A 198 26.38 -0.08 11.28
N CYS A 199 25.48 0.30 10.37
CA CYS A 199 25.85 0.93 9.10
C CYS A 199 26.61 2.25 9.28
N PHE A 200 26.46 2.89 10.43
CA PHE A 200 27.07 4.18 10.73
C PHE A 200 28.11 4.10 11.85
N GLU A 201 28.45 2.91 12.37
CA GLU A 201 29.33 2.74 13.52
C GLU A 201 28.91 3.60 14.74
N LEU A 202 27.61 3.56 15.08
CA LEU A 202 26.99 4.35 16.17
C LEU A 202 26.78 3.51 17.42
#